data_166e58e703f000891f071261622ff3b6
#
_entry.id   166e58e703f000891f071261622ff3b6
#
_cell.length_a   1.000
_cell.length_b   1.000
_cell.length_c   1.000
_cell.angle_alpha   90.00
_cell.angle_beta   90.00
_cell.angle_gamma   90.00
#
_symmetry.space_group_name_H-M   'P 1'
#
loop_
_entity.id
_entity.type
_entity.pdbx_description
1 polymer ?
#
loop_
_entity_poly.entity_id
_entity_poly.type
_entity_poly.pdbx_seq_one_letter_code
_entity_poly.pdbx_strand_id
1 'polypeptide(L)'
;IPKTSKVAVYLSEEATEASSFQLVDVFTGKVVYSSKAVKPMGALGGMKATYRLNFSDFTRQGTYRIVVNGCESPIFPINGHVYDGTADFVLNYMRQQRCGFNPFLRDSCHQKDAFIRYHATKEGQHIDVRGGWHDAADLLQYTTTSANAIYQMLFAYQQNPDAFTDSYQANGLPGANGIPDIVDEIYWGLDWLDRMNPEKGELYNQIADDRDHIGQKLPQTD
;
A
#
# COMPACT_ATOMS: atom_id res chain seq x y z
N ILE A 1 -2.30 -12.40 -14.56
CA ILE A 1 -2.52 -12.01 -15.96
C ILE A 1 -2.04 -13.16 -16.87
N PRO A 2 -2.76 -13.51 -17.97
CA PRO A 2 -2.43 -14.67 -18.81
C PRO A 2 -1.03 -14.66 -19.42
N LYS A 3 -0.60 -13.54 -19.98
CA LYS A 3 0.65 -13.41 -20.74
C LYS A 3 1.84 -12.85 -19.93
N THR A 4 1.69 -12.65 -18.62
CA THR A 4 2.78 -12.17 -17.76
C THR A 4 3.58 -13.34 -17.16
N SER A 5 4.72 -13.04 -16.58
CA SER A 5 5.48 -13.99 -15.77
C SER A 5 4.63 -14.47 -14.58
N LYS A 6 4.60 -15.79 -14.39
CA LYS A 6 3.87 -16.46 -13.31
C LYS A 6 4.81 -17.45 -12.63
N VAL A 7 5.19 -17.13 -11.40
CA VAL A 7 6.09 -17.93 -10.59
C VAL A 7 5.46 -18.12 -9.22
N ALA A 8 5.35 -19.35 -8.76
CA ALA A 8 5.00 -19.67 -7.39
C ALA A 8 6.26 -20.08 -6.60
N VAL A 9 6.15 -20.01 -5.28
CA VAL A 9 7.20 -20.47 -4.37
C VAL A 9 6.66 -21.66 -3.57
N TYR A 10 7.42 -22.75 -3.59
CA TYR A 10 7.18 -23.89 -2.73
C TYR A 10 8.24 -23.92 -1.62
N LEU A 11 7.78 -23.98 -0.39
CA LEU A 11 8.60 -23.99 0.82
C LEU A 11 8.36 -25.26 1.60
N SER A 12 9.43 -25.87 2.14
CA SER A 12 9.33 -27.06 2.98
C SER A 12 10.27 -26.96 4.18
N GLU A 13 9.72 -27.26 5.36
CA GLU A 13 10.50 -27.41 6.60
C GLU A 13 11.37 -28.67 6.57
N GLU A 14 11.04 -29.64 5.69
CA GLU A 14 11.82 -30.83 5.45
C GLU A 14 12.70 -30.67 4.21
N ALA A 15 13.80 -31.47 4.16
CA ALA A 15 14.70 -31.56 3.00
C ALA A 15 14.02 -32.38 1.88
N THR A 16 12.91 -31.82 1.32
CA THR A 16 12.11 -32.51 0.31
C THR A 16 12.55 -32.10 -1.08
N GLU A 17 12.66 -33.05 -2.01
CA GLU A 17 12.92 -32.77 -3.41
C GLU A 17 11.61 -32.54 -4.17
N ALA A 18 11.57 -31.46 -4.99
CA ALA A 18 10.49 -31.19 -5.92
C ALA A 18 11.06 -31.18 -7.35
N SER A 19 10.54 -32.03 -8.20
CA SER A 19 11.00 -32.18 -9.61
C SER A 19 9.94 -31.75 -10.62
N SER A 20 8.68 -31.66 -10.21
CA SER A 20 7.55 -31.23 -11.05
C SER A 20 6.41 -30.66 -10.21
N PHE A 21 5.51 -30.00 -10.89
CA PHE A 21 4.27 -29.51 -10.30
C PHE A 21 3.13 -29.56 -11.33
N GLN A 22 1.90 -29.44 -10.85
CA GLN A 22 0.70 -29.46 -11.66
C GLN A 22 -0.19 -28.26 -11.34
N LEU A 23 -0.90 -27.76 -12.38
CA LEU A 23 -2.05 -26.87 -12.20
C LEU A 23 -3.31 -27.72 -12.30
N VAL A 24 -4.17 -27.58 -11.31
CA VAL A 24 -5.48 -28.23 -11.27
C VAL A 24 -6.56 -27.18 -11.41
N ASP A 25 -7.46 -27.36 -12.34
CA ASP A 25 -8.66 -26.52 -12.49
C ASP A 25 -9.60 -26.81 -11.32
N VAL A 26 -9.94 -25.74 -10.58
CA VAL A 26 -10.69 -25.86 -9.32
C VAL A 26 -12.11 -26.36 -9.53
N PHE A 27 -12.75 -26.00 -10.64
CA PHE A 27 -14.15 -26.35 -10.92
C PHE A 27 -14.31 -27.78 -11.42
N THR A 28 -13.33 -28.28 -12.19
CA THR A 28 -13.41 -29.59 -12.79
C THR A 28 -12.60 -30.66 -12.07
N GLY A 29 -11.67 -30.25 -11.18
CA GLY A 29 -10.71 -31.14 -10.50
C GLY A 29 -9.68 -31.75 -11.44
N LYS A 30 -9.60 -31.33 -12.71
CA LYS A 30 -8.70 -31.90 -13.71
C LYS A 30 -7.35 -31.21 -13.69
N VAL A 31 -6.29 -32.00 -13.85
CA VAL A 31 -4.95 -31.49 -14.16
C VAL A 31 -4.99 -30.86 -15.57
N VAL A 32 -4.68 -29.58 -15.67
CA VAL A 32 -4.70 -28.85 -16.96
C VAL A 32 -3.32 -28.44 -17.45
N TYR A 33 -2.32 -28.56 -16.57
CA TYR A 33 -0.93 -28.26 -16.91
C TYR A 33 0.01 -29.03 -15.98
N SER A 34 1.10 -29.52 -16.52
CA SER A 34 2.19 -30.14 -15.73
C SER A 34 3.52 -29.60 -16.23
N SER A 35 4.45 -29.34 -15.31
CA SER A 35 5.74 -28.74 -15.65
C SER A 35 6.86 -29.30 -14.77
N LYS A 36 8.07 -29.38 -15.36
CA LYS A 36 9.32 -29.61 -14.68
C LYS A 36 10.15 -28.34 -14.52
N ALA A 37 9.59 -27.17 -14.79
CA ALA A 37 10.25 -25.89 -14.61
C ALA A 37 10.30 -25.51 -13.12
N VAL A 38 11.00 -26.33 -12.36
CA VAL A 38 11.23 -26.24 -10.92
C VAL A 38 12.70 -25.87 -10.71
N LYS A 39 12.92 -24.71 -10.07
CA LYS A 39 14.27 -24.23 -9.78
C LYS A 39 14.50 -24.28 -8.26
N PRO A 40 15.43 -25.13 -7.77
CA PRO A 40 15.82 -25.15 -6.38
C PRO A 40 16.54 -23.86 -6.01
N MET A 41 16.23 -23.30 -4.83
CA MET A 41 16.78 -22.06 -4.30
C MET A 41 17.56 -22.28 -2.98
N GLY A 42 17.61 -23.50 -2.46
CA GLY A 42 18.28 -23.86 -1.23
C GLY A 42 17.46 -23.62 0.02
N ALA A 43 18.09 -23.56 1.17
CA ALA A 43 17.44 -23.24 2.45
C ALA A 43 17.31 -21.72 2.63
N LEU A 44 16.18 -21.28 3.19
CA LEU A 44 15.92 -19.86 3.44
C LEU A 44 14.92 -19.69 4.59
N GLY A 45 15.22 -18.80 5.55
CA GLY A 45 14.28 -18.39 6.59
C GLY A 45 13.75 -19.54 7.47
N GLY A 46 14.58 -20.54 7.78
CA GLY A 46 14.18 -21.73 8.54
C GLY A 46 13.63 -22.87 7.70
N MET A 47 13.28 -22.63 6.42
CA MET A 47 12.88 -23.69 5.49
C MET A 47 14.11 -24.45 4.99
N LYS A 48 14.07 -25.78 5.03
CA LYS A 48 15.18 -26.63 4.58
C LYS A 48 15.27 -26.74 3.06
N ALA A 49 14.13 -26.60 2.36
CA ALA A 49 14.07 -26.60 0.91
C ALA A 49 13.11 -25.50 0.39
N THR A 50 13.57 -24.77 -0.62
CA THR A 50 12.75 -23.77 -1.31
C THR A 50 12.89 -23.90 -2.81
N TYR A 51 11.80 -23.70 -3.54
CA TYR A 51 11.73 -23.87 -4.99
C TYR A 51 10.92 -22.74 -5.64
N ARG A 52 11.35 -22.31 -6.83
CA ARG A 52 10.54 -21.50 -7.74
C ARG A 52 9.92 -22.39 -8.82
N LEU A 53 8.60 -22.26 -8.99
CA LEU A 53 7.78 -23.02 -9.92
C LEU A 53 7.32 -22.09 -11.01
N ASN A 54 7.89 -22.19 -12.21
CA ASN A 54 7.57 -21.31 -13.32
C ASN A 54 6.48 -21.93 -14.20
N PHE A 55 5.35 -21.24 -14.34
CA PHE A 55 4.24 -21.61 -15.21
C PHE A 55 3.81 -20.45 -16.13
N SER A 56 4.78 -19.59 -16.50
CA SER A 56 4.54 -18.43 -17.38
C SER A 56 3.96 -18.82 -18.73
N ASP A 57 4.31 -20.01 -19.23
CA ASP A 57 3.82 -20.53 -20.51
C ASP A 57 2.34 -20.94 -20.46
N PHE A 58 1.78 -21.13 -19.29
CA PHE A 58 0.36 -21.44 -19.13
C PHE A 58 -0.46 -20.15 -19.16
N THR A 59 -1.18 -19.90 -20.25
CA THR A 59 -1.90 -18.66 -20.53
C THR A 59 -3.43 -18.78 -20.48
N ARG A 60 -3.96 -20.00 -20.25
CA ARG A 60 -5.40 -20.23 -20.20
C ARG A 60 -6.03 -19.53 -19.01
N GLN A 61 -7.08 -18.76 -19.25
CA GLN A 61 -7.87 -18.12 -18.21
C GLN A 61 -8.69 -19.15 -17.42
N GLY A 62 -8.84 -18.91 -16.13
CA GLY A 62 -9.56 -19.80 -15.22
C GLY A 62 -9.13 -19.63 -13.77
N THR A 63 -9.60 -20.55 -12.91
CA THR A 63 -9.27 -20.57 -11.47
C THR A 63 -8.56 -21.90 -11.16
N TYR A 64 -7.41 -21.79 -10.56
CA TYR A 64 -6.48 -22.89 -10.43
C TYR A 64 -5.91 -23.01 -9.01
N ARG A 65 -5.34 -24.17 -8.71
CA ARG A 65 -4.39 -24.40 -7.62
C ARG A 65 -3.16 -25.12 -8.17
N ILE A 66 -2.04 -24.94 -7.51
CA ILE A 66 -0.79 -25.69 -7.79
C ILE A 66 -0.73 -26.88 -6.86
N VAL A 67 -0.30 -28.00 -7.39
CA VAL A 67 -0.03 -29.21 -6.62
C VAL A 67 1.44 -29.61 -6.79
N VAL A 68 2.15 -29.75 -5.67
CA VAL A 68 3.56 -30.19 -5.59
C VAL A 68 3.69 -31.22 -4.49
N ASN A 69 4.17 -32.41 -4.79
CA ASN A 69 4.38 -33.47 -3.79
C ASN A 69 3.15 -33.75 -2.90
N GLY A 70 1.95 -33.65 -3.47
CA GLY A 70 0.69 -33.78 -2.74
C GLY A 70 0.25 -32.56 -1.93
N CYS A 71 1.06 -31.51 -1.84
CA CYS A 71 0.67 -30.24 -1.22
C CYS A 71 -0.07 -29.36 -2.23
N GLU A 72 -1.14 -28.73 -1.79
CA GLU A 72 -1.95 -27.83 -2.60
C GLU A 72 -1.73 -26.36 -2.21
N SER A 73 -1.65 -25.47 -3.19
CA SER A 73 -1.62 -24.02 -2.96
C SER A 73 -3.01 -23.47 -2.62
N PRO A 74 -3.11 -22.24 -2.09
CA PRO A 74 -4.33 -21.46 -2.19
C PRO A 74 -4.81 -21.36 -3.63
N ILE A 75 -6.12 -21.17 -3.78
CA ILE A 75 -6.78 -20.96 -5.08
C ILE A 75 -6.40 -19.58 -5.63
N PHE A 76 -6.11 -19.51 -6.93
CA PHE A 76 -5.82 -18.24 -7.60
C PHE A 76 -6.43 -18.16 -9.01
N PRO A 77 -6.87 -16.99 -9.44
CA PRO A 77 -7.34 -16.77 -10.81
C PRO A 77 -6.18 -16.44 -11.77
N ILE A 78 -6.36 -16.82 -13.02
CA ILE A 78 -5.58 -16.30 -14.15
C ILE A 78 -6.58 -15.64 -15.11
N ASN A 79 -6.58 -14.31 -15.16
CA ASN A 79 -7.38 -13.55 -16.13
C ASN A 79 -6.78 -12.16 -16.37
N GLY A 80 -7.37 -11.39 -17.29
CA GLY A 80 -6.90 -10.04 -17.63
C GLY A 80 -7.16 -8.99 -16.53
N HIS A 81 -8.06 -9.29 -15.60
CA HIS A 81 -8.67 -8.35 -14.66
C HIS A 81 -8.33 -8.64 -13.17
N VAL A 82 -7.29 -9.48 -12.91
CA VAL A 82 -6.95 -9.91 -11.53
C VAL A 82 -6.52 -8.77 -10.61
N TYR A 83 -6.13 -7.64 -11.18
CA TYR A 83 -5.67 -6.46 -10.45
C TYR A 83 -6.63 -5.27 -10.56
N ASP A 84 -7.80 -5.44 -11.22
CA ASP A 84 -8.79 -4.36 -11.29
C ASP A 84 -9.22 -3.93 -9.89
N GLY A 85 -9.24 -2.62 -9.64
CA GLY A 85 -9.55 -2.04 -8.34
C GLY A 85 -8.47 -2.20 -7.26
N THR A 86 -7.36 -2.91 -7.53
CA THR A 86 -6.29 -3.08 -6.52
C THR A 86 -5.61 -1.75 -6.18
N ALA A 87 -5.42 -0.87 -7.16
CA ALA A 87 -4.82 0.43 -6.96
C ALA A 87 -5.67 1.30 -6.01
N ASP A 88 -6.98 1.37 -6.26
CA ASP A 88 -7.92 2.10 -5.41
C ASP A 88 -8.04 1.46 -4.01
N PHE A 89 -7.98 0.13 -3.93
CA PHE A 89 -7.97 -0.56 -2.63
C PHE A 89 -6.75 -0.18 -1.79
N VAL A 90 -5.56 -0.13 -2.40
CA VAL A 90 -4.33 0.30 -1.71
C VAL A 90 -4.39 1.78 -1.34
N LEU A 91 -4.97 2.63 -2.20
CA LEU A 91 -5.15 4.05 -1.93
C LEU A 91 -6.04 4.31 -0.68
N ASN A 92 -6.95 3.39 -0.35
CA ASN A 92 -7.74 3.48 0.88
C ASN A 92 -6.87 3.56 2.15
N TYR A 93 -5.67 2.98 2.13
CA TYR A 93 -4.74 3.09 3.26
C TYR A 93 -4.34 4.55 3.49
N MET A 94 -4.02 5.29 2.44
CA MET A 94 -3.66 6.72 2.57
C MET A 94 -4.83 7.52 3.14
N ARG A 95 -6.06 7.30 2.64
CA ARG A 95 -7.25 7.96 3.18
C ARG A 95 -7.51 7.66 4.65
N GLN A 96 -7.20 6.44 5.11
CA GLN A 96 -7.30 6.07 6.53
C GLN A 96 -6.28 6.79 7.41
N GLN A 97 -5.14 7.18 6.85
CA GLN A 97 -4.08 7.89 7.57
C GLN A 97 -4.26 9.42 7.57
N ARG A 98 -5.29 9.95 6.92
CA ARG A 98 -5.51 11.41 6.89
C ARG A 98 -5.56 11.99 8.30
N CYS A 99 -4.72 13.01 8.53
CA CYS A 99 -4.79 13.92 9.66
C CYS A 99 -5.67 15.12 9.30
N GLY A 100 -6.26 15.77 10.27
CA GLY A 100 -7.36 16.67 10.04
C GLY A 100 -8.65 15.86 9.83
N PHE A 101 -9.43 16.12 8.78
CA PHE A 101 -10.65 15.35 8.53
C PHE A 101 -10.33 13.94 8.01
N ASN A 102 -10.76 12.94 8.77
CA ASN A 102 -10.66 11.52 8.40
C ASN A 102 -12.00 11.00 7.87
N PRO A 103 -12.10 10.61 6.58
CA PRO A 103 -13.36 10.21 5.98
C PRO A 103 -13.91 8.87 6.48
N PHE A 104 -13.07 7.99 7.03
CA PHE A 104 -13.51 6.71 7.61
C PHE A 104 -14.12 6.90 9.00
N LEU A 105 -13.51 7.75 9.82
CA LEU A 105 -14.01 8.08 11.15
C LEU A 105 -15.15 9.10 11.09
N ARG A 106 -15.23 9.90 10.00
CA ARG A 106 -16.09 11.07 9.85
C ARG A 106 -15.91 12.08 10.99
N ASP A 107 -14.68 12.20 11.41
CA ASP A 107 -14.26 13.05 12.51
C ASP A 107 -12.91 13.70 12.16
N SER A 108 -12.50 14.67 12.96
CA SER A 108 -11.27 15.43 12.74
C SER A 108 -10.36 15.33 13.95
N CYS A 109 -9.07 15.11 13.70
CA CYS A 109 -8.02 15.08 14.70
C CYS A 109 -7.06 16.26 14.52
N HIS A 110 -6.21 16.50 15.52
CA HIS A 110 -5.11 17.48 15.50
C HIS A 110 -5.56 18.87 15.03
N GLN A 111 -6.70 19.35 15.60
CA GLN A 111 -7.31 20.62 15.20
C GLN A 111 -6.64 21.83 15.87
N LYS A 112 -5.84 21.60 16.90
CA LYS A 112 -5.19 22.65 17.71
C LYS A 112 -3.66 22.57 17.67
N ASP A 113 -3.10 21.58 17.02
CA ASP A 113 -1.68 21.49 16.72
C ASP A 113 -1.32 22.48 15.60
N ALA A 114 -0.12 22.99 15.51
CA ALA A 114 1.05 22.71 16.30
C ALA A 114 1.67 24.02 16.82
N PHE A 115 2.66 23.87 17.69
CA PHE A 115 3.48 24.97 18.18
C PHE A 115 4.90 24.84 17.67
N ILE A 116 5.45 25.93 17.12
CA ILE A 116 6.81 25.97 16.59
C ILE A 116 7.80 25.71 17.73
N ARG A 117 8.74 24.78 17.51
CA ARG A 117 9.80 24.41 18.45
C ARG A 117 11.17 24.60 17.84
N TYR A 118 12.13 24.93 18.69
CA TYR A 118 13.54 25.11 18.31
C TYR A 118 13.79 26.22 17.28
N HIS A 119 12.94 27.25 17.27
CA HIS A 119 13.08 28.41 16.37
C HIS A 119 13.56 29.63 17.16
N ALA A 120 14.57 30.35 16.62
CA ALA A 120 15.21 31.46 17.31
C ALA A 120 14.28 32.61 17.72
N THR A 121 13.23 32.89 16.94
CA THR A 121 12.34 34.04 17.14
C THR A 121 10.85 33.71 17.18
N LYS A 122 10.47 32.45 16.82
CA LYS A 122 9.06 32.03 16.73
C LYS A 122 8.72 30.89 17.70
N GLU A 123 9.62 30.59 18.66
CA GLU A 123 9.41 29.53 19.65
C GLU A 123 8.06 29.67 20.35
N GLY A 124 7.29 28.58 20.37
CA GLY A 124 5.99 28.51 21.02
C GLY A 124 4.85 29.22 20.29
N GLN A 125 5.07 29.81 19.10
CA GLN A 125 3.99 30.34 18.29
C GLN A 125 3.16 29.22 17.68
N HIS A 126 1.83 29.38 17.68
CA HIS A 126 0.92 28.44 17.02
C HIS A 126 0.96 28.65 15.51
N ILE A 127 0.96 27.54 14.77
CA ILE A 127 0.86 27.50 13.31
C ILE A 127 -0.20 26.48 12.89
N ASP A 128 -1.03 26.82 11.89
CA ASP A 128 -2.02 25.89 11.33
C ASP A 128 -1.36 24.95 10.31
N VAL A 129 -1.12 23.73 10.72
CA VAL A 129 -0.55 22.66 9.90
C VAL A 129 -1.48 21.45 9.83
N ARG A 130 -2.79 21.66 9.91
CA ARG A 130 -3.80 20.60 9.76
C ARG A 130 -3.73 19.99 8.36
N GLY A 131 -3.93 18.69 8.26
CA GLY A 131 -3.90 17.93 7.01
C GLY A 131 -2.76 16.93 6.95
N GLY A 132 -2.45 16.43 5.75
CA GLY A 132 -1.45 15.39 5.57
C GLY A 132 -1.85 14.03 6.13
N TRP A 133 -0.88 13.20 6.46
CA TRP A 133 -1.10 11.84 6.92
C TRP A 133 -0.27 11.52 8.16
N HIS A 134 -0.86 10.75 9.07
CA HIS A 134 -0.11 10.09 10.13
C HIS A 134 0.88 9.10 9.54
N ASP A 135 2.11 9.09 10.03
CA ASP A 135 3.16 8.18 9.56
C ASP A 135 2.93 6.75 10.08
N ALA A 136 2.55 6.64 11.33
CA ALA A 136 2.32 5.37 12.02
C ALA A 136 1.22 5.47 13.09
N ALA A 137 1.14 4.47 13.96
CA ALA A 137 0.16 4.40 15.05
C ALA A 137 0.39 5.43 16.18
N ASP A 138 1.55 6.06 16.21
CA ASP A 138 1.89 7.16 17.13
C ASP A 138 1.38 8.53 16.68
N LEU A 139 0.75 8.57 15.50
CA LEU A 139 0.10 9.73 14.92
C LEU A 139 1.04 10.90 14.55
N LEU A 140 2.35 10.65 14.52
CA LEU A 140 3.33 11.63 14.06
C LEU A 140 3.22 11.89 12.56
N GLN A 141 3.72 13.03 12.12
CA GLN A 141 3.77 13.39 10.70
C GLN A 141 5.16 13.88 10.32
N TYR A 142 5.66 13.41 9.17
CA TYR A 142 7.00 13.77 8.68
C TYR A 142 6.93 14.30 7.25
N THR A 143 7.53 15.45 7.02
CA THR A 143 7.60 16.08 5.69
C THR A 143 8.30 15.18 4.68
N THR A 144 9.37 14.49 5.07
CA THR A 144 10.14 13.62 4.18
C THR A 144 9.33 12.42 3.70
N THR A 145 8.63 11.70 4.60
CA THR A 145 7.83 10.51 4.23
C THR A 145 6.61 10.92 3.41
N SER A 146 5.95 12.02 3.78
CA SER A 146 4.82 12.55 3.03
C SER A 146 5.21 13.00 1.62
N ALA A 147 6.33 13.71 1.45
CA ALA A 147 6.83 14.11 0.15
C ALA A 147 7.17 12.89 -0.73
N ASN A 148 7.77 11.84 -0.14
CA ASN A 148 8.03 10.60 -0.86
C ASN A 148 6.73 9.87 -1.25
N ALA A 149 5.73 9.83 -0.38
CA ALA A 149 4.43 9.24 -0.70
C ALA A 149 3.75 9.96 -1.88
N ILE A 150 3.75 11.30 -1.88
CA ILE A 150 3.24 12.12 -2.98
C ILE A 150 3.97 11.81 -4.28
N TYR A 151 5.29 11.75 -4.25
CA TYR A 151 6.09 11.41 -5.43
C TYR A 151 5.72 10.02 -5.97
N GLN A 152 5.60 9.02 -5.11
CA GLN A 152 5.25 7.66 -5.53
C GLN A 152 3.82 7.58 -6.12
N MET A 153 2.86 8.30 -5.55
CA MET A 153 1.50 8.37 -6.08
C MET A 153 1.46 9.08 -7.44
N LEU A 154 2.18 10.19 -7.60
CA LEU A 154 2.33 10.89 -8.89
C LEU A 154 2.95 9.97 -9.95
N PHE A 155 4.01 9.26 -9.59
CA PHE A 155 4.67 8.31 -10.49
C PHE A 155 3.75 7.17 -10.88
N ALA A 156 3.01 6.59 -9.93
CA ALA A 156 2.05 5.53 -10.19
C ALA A 156 0.95 5.99 -11.15
N TYR A 157 0.39 7.18 -10.92
CA TYR A 157 -0.62 7.78 -11.79
C TYR A 157 -0.08 8.05 -13.20
N GLN A 158 1.13 8.61 -13.30
CA GLN A 158 1.78 8.87 -14.60
C GLN A 158 1.98 7.57 -15.41
N GLN A 159 2.32 6.47 -14.74
CA GLN A 159 2.58 5.19 -15.43
C GLN A 159 1.30 4.47 -15.85
N ASN A 160 0.22 4.55 -15.07
CA ASN A 160 -1.03 3.84 -15.31
C ASN A 160 -2.24 4.67 -14.85
N PRO A 161 -2.59 5.75 -15.55
CA PRO A 161 -3.71 6.60 -15.15
C PRO A 161 -5.05 5.85 -15.09
N ASP A 162 -5.27 4.91 -16.01
CA ASP A 162 -6.51 4.13 -16.13
C ASP A 162 -6.71 3.11 -14.98
N ALA A 163 -5.71 2.91 -14.12
CA ALA A 163 -5.81 2.04 -12.96
C ALA A 163 -6.54 2.69 -11.77
N PHE A 164 -6.79 4.00 -11.83
CA PHE A 164 -7.37 4.78 -10.75
C PHE A 164 -8.74 5.32 -11.16
N THR A 165 -9.72 5.16 -10.25
CA THR A 165 -11.09 5.61 -10.46
C THR A 165 -11.33 6.99 -9.84
N ASP A 166 -12.52 7.55 -10.10
CA ASP A 166 -13.08 8.74 -9.46
C ASP A 166 -14.35 8.29 -8.72
N SER A 167 -14.18 7.83 -7.50
CA SER A 167 -15.24 7.29 -6.66
C SER A 167 -15.47 8.08 -5.37
N TYR A 168 -14.56 8.98 -5.06
CA TYR A 168 -14.59 9.81 -3.85
C TYR A 168 -14.41 11.28 -4.20
N GLN A 169 -14.90 12.13 -3.33
CA GLN A 169 -14.67 13.58 -3.38
C GLN A 169 -13.30 13.93 -2.78
N ALA A 170 -12.82 15.15 -3.01
CA ALA A 170 -11.54 15.63 -2.47
C ALA A 170 -11.42 15.49 -0.95
N ASN A 171 -12.54 15.57 -0.22
CA ASN A 171 -12.59 15.32 1.23
C ASN A 171 -12.57 13.82 1.61
N GLY A 172 -12.53 12.91 0.63
CA GLY A 172 -12.49 11.47 0.83
C GLY A 172 -13.84 10.79 1.09
N LEU A 173 -14.96 11.55 1.08
CA LEU A 173 -16.30 10.97 1.18
C LEU A 173 -16.76 10.39 -0.17
N PRO A 174 -17.65 9.40 -0.19
CA PRO A 174 -18.15 8.81 -1.43
C PRO A 174 -18.77 9.84 -2.38
N GLY A 175 -18.48 9.72 -3.68
CA GLY A 175 -19.01 10.57 -4.75
C GLY A 175 -17.93 11.06 -5.68
N ALA A 176 -18.12 10.89 -7.00
CA ALA A 176 -17.21 11.37 -8.03
C ALA A 176 -17.17 12.91 -8.05
N ASN A 177 -16.00 13.49 -8.36
CA ASN A 177 -15.82 14.95 -8.49
C ASN A 177 -15.15 15.37 -9.81
N GLY A 178 -14.89 14.42 -10.71
CA GLY A 178 -14.22 14.66 -12.01
C GLY A 178 -12.69 14.59 -11.93
N ILE A 179 -12.14 14.25 -10.76
CA ILE A 179 -10.70 14.11 -10.52
C ILE A 179 -10.43 12.69 -10.02
N PRO A 180 -9.45 11.95 -10.59
CA PRO A 180 -9.10 10.63 -10.07
C PRO A 180 -8.73 10.67 -8.59
N ASP A 181 -9.20 9.70 -7.83
CA ASP A 181 -9.04 9.63 -6.36
C ASP A 181 -7.59 9.75 -5.89
N ILE A 182 -6.63 9.21 -6.66
CA ILE A 182 -5.22 9.34 -6.33
C ILE A 182 -4.73 10.78 -6.45
N VAL A 183 -5.28 11.55 -7.39
CA VAL A 183 -4.91 12.96 -7.58
C VAL A 183 -5.45 13.81 -6.43
N ASP A 184 -6.68 13.55 -5.98
CA ASP A 184 -7.23 14.17 -4.78
C ASP A 184 -6.38 13.88 -3.53
N GLU A 185 -5.91 12.64 -3.40
CA GLU A 185 -5.05 12.26 -2.28
C GLU A 185 -3.67 12.93 -2.35
N ILE A 186 -3.12 13.10 -3.55
CA ILE A 186 -1.89 13.87 -3.79
C ILE A 186 -2.08 15.33 -3.37
N TYR A 187 -3.19 15.97 -3.76
CA TYR A 187 -3.50 17.34 -3.34
C TYR A 187 -3.64 17.48 -1.83
N TRP A 188 -4.26 16.51 -1.16
CA TRP A 188 -4.34 16.48 0.30
C TRP A 188 -2.96 16.58 0.96
N GLY A 189 -2.00 15.84 0.46
CA GLY A 189 -0.63 15.88 0.96
C GLY A 189 0.13 17.14 0.58
N LEU A 190 -0.06 17.64 -0.65
CA LEU A 190 0.58 18.88 -1.12
C LEU A 190 0.12 20.10 -0.30
N ASP A 191 -1.17 20.20 -0.01
CA ASP A 191 -1.72 21.27 0.83
C ASP A 191 -1.08 21.28 2.22
N TRP A 192 -0.80 20.10 2.78
CA TRP A 192 -0.10 20.00 4.05
C TRP A 192 1.37 20.39 3.93
N LEU A 193 2.08 19.94 2.88
CA LEU A 193 3.48 20.33 2.64
C LEU A 193 3.63 21.85 2.46
N ASP A 194 2.66 22.49 1.83
CA ASP A 194 2.65 23.95 1.68
C ASP A 194 2.52 24.66 3.05
N ARG A 195 1.68 24.14 3.94
CA ARG A 195 1.57 24.64 5.32
C ARG A 195 2.82 24.41 6.15
N MET A 196 3.56 23.32 5.89
CA MET A 196 4.85 23.03 6.54
C MET A 196 5.99 23.91 6.00
N ASN A 197 5.73 24.69 4.94
CA ASN A 197 6.64 25.69 4.36
C ASN A 197 5.95 27.06 4.28
N PRO A 198 5.62 27.69 5.41
CA PRO A 198 4.79 28.89 5.44
C PRO A 198 5.47 30.13 4.87
N GLU A 199 6.79 30.17 4.85
CA GLU A 199 7.57 31.31 4.35
C GLU A 199 8.82 30.81 3.62
N LYS A 200 9.31 31.62 2.68
CA LYS A 200 10.53 31.29 1.93
C LYS A 200 11.72 31.10 2.88
N GLY A 201 12.28 29.89 2.88
CA GLY A 201 13.42 29.52 3.72
C GLY A 201 13.05 28.91 5.06
N GLU A 202 11.78 28.77 5.37
CA GLU A 202 11.27 28.02 6.52
C GLU A 202 10.64 26.72 6.06
N LEU A 203 11.12 25.61 6.58
CA LEU A 203 10.57 24.29 6.38
C LEU A 203 10.57 23.55 7.71
N TYR A 204 9.38 23.24 8.20
CA TYR A 204 9.23 22.39 9.36
C TYR A 204 9.31 20.92 8.93
N ASN A 205 10.08 20.12 9.64
CA ASN A 205 10.39 18.75 9.23
C ASN A 205 9.38 17.72 9.73
N GLN A 206 8.66 18.02 10.81
CA GLN A 206 7.74 17.08 11.44
C GLN A 206 6.72 17.78 12.35
N ILE A 207 5.62 17.08 12.62
CA ILE A 207 4.74 17.32 13.76
C ILE A 207 4.95 16.15 14.72
N ALA A 208 5.35 16.44 15.96
CA ALA A 208 5.69 15.45 16.94
C ALA A 208 5.42 15.98 18.36
N ASP A 209 5.16 15.10 19.31
CA ASP A 209 5.06 15.43 20.75
C ASP A 209 6.38 15.06 21.44
N ASP A 210 6.76 15.79 22.49
CA ASP A 210 7.93 15.46 23.31
C ASP A 210 7.82 14.06 23.98
N ARG A 211 6.63 13.48 23.95
CA ARG A 211 6.29 12.13 24.44
C ARG A 211 6.13 11.12 23.33
N ASP A 212 6.71 11.38 22.17
CA ASP A 212 6.67 10.49 21.02
C ASP A 212 6.99 9.06 21.42
N HIS A 213 6.26 8.12 20.86
CA HIS A 213 6.37 6.68 21.10
C HIS A 213 6.02 6.20 22.52
N ILE A 214 5.60 7.08 23.44
CA ILE A 214 5.25 6.71 24.82
C ILE A 214 3.75 6.41 24.98
N GLY A 215 2.94 6.73 24.02
CA GLY A 215 1.51 6.44 24.03
C GLY A 215 0.82 6.98 22.78
N GLN A 216 -0.30 6.37 22.45
CA GLN A 216 -1.16 6.87 21.40
C GLN A 216 -2.08 7.94 21.96
N LYS A 217 -2.13 9.08 21.34
CA LYS A 217 -3.23 10.02 21.55
C LYS A 217 -4.42 9.60 20.69
N LEU A 218 -5.61 9.65 21.26
CA LEU A 218 -6.82 9.48 20.48
C LEU A 218 -7.10 10.77 19.71
N PRO A 219 -7.55 10.69 18.44
CA PRO A 219 -7.85 11.85 17.63
C PRO A 219 -8.78 12.89 18.27
N GLN A 220 -9.64 12.45 19.17
CA GLN A 220 -10.62 13.30 19.86
C GLN A 220 -10.05 14.04 21.09
N THR A 221 -8.84 13.76 21.49
CA THR A 221 -8.22 14.33 22.70
C THR A 221 -7.26 15.49 22.43
N ASP A 222 -7.04 15.83 21.17
CA ASP A 222 -6.13 16.91 20.73
C ASP A 222 -6.84 18.25 20.51
#